data_43211abff4ef4dde0bf18b88cd082415
#
_entry.id   43211abff4ef4dde0bf18b88cd082415
#
_cell.length_a   1.000
_cell.length_b   1.000
_cell.length_c   1.000
_cell.angle_alpha   90.00
_cell.angle_beta   90.00
_cell.angle_gamma   90.00
#
_symmetry.space_group_name_H-M   'P 1'
#
loop_
_entity.id
_entity.type
_entity.pdbx_description
1 polymer ?
#
loop_
_entity_poly.entity_id
_entity_poly.type
_entity_poly.pdbx_seq_one_letter_code
_entity_poly.pdbx_strand_id
1 'polypeptide(L)'
;MTSPIAYDHEKELDLVLERCHAAARETAVPGSDALPDGFTGTLGHFPVYFPEEIAHAAGLLPVNLLGGGNRLEMKYADARMGSFVCSICRSTTELGLNGALQGMTGFVTHPICDAAKHLAGIWARNLPDQLAQILYLPPNVQ
;
A
#
# COMPACT_ATOMS: atom_id res chain seq x y z
N MET A 1 -3.66 -47.60 17.11
CA MET A 1 -4.62 -46.47 17.21
C MET A 1 -3.79 -45.22 17.32
N THR A 2 -3.54 -44.55 16.21
CA THR A 2 -2.82 -43.27 16.17
C THR A 2 -3.78 -42.17 16.61
N SER A 3 -3.42 -41.48 17.68
CA SER A 3 -4.11 -40.28 18.17
C SER A 3 -4.25 -39.26 17.02
N PRO A 4 -5.41 -38.62 16.81
CA PRO A 4 -5.51 -37.57 15.82
C PRO A 4 -4.55 -36.45 16.22
N ILE A 5 -3.74 -36.00 15.28
CA ILE A 5 -2.88 -34.85 15.44
C ILE A 5 -3.82 -33.67 15.73
N ALA A 6 -3.79 -33.17 16.96
CA ALA A 6 -4.54 -31.97 17.33
C ALA A 6 -3.93 -30.81 16.54
N TYR A 7 -4.67 -30.30 15.57
CA TYR A 7 -4.28 -29.15 14.78
C TYR A 7 -4.46 -27.89 15.64
N ASP A 8 -3.35 -27.25 15.97
CA ASP A 8 -3.33 -26.06 16.81
C ASP A 8 -3.47 -24.81 15.93
N HIS A 9 -4.71 -24.45 15.68
CA HIS A 9 -5.06 -23.30 14.84
C HIS A 9 -4.50 -21.96 15.35
N GLU A 10 -4.34 -21.79 16.66
CA GLU A 10 -3.79 -20.54 17.22
C GLU A 10 -2.31 -20.37 16.87
N LYS A 11 -1.51 -21.41 17.08
CA LYS A 11 -0.08 -21.37 16.73
C LYS A 11 0.19 -21.17 15.25
N GLU A 12 -0.64 -21.78 14.40
CA GLU A 12 -0.48 -21.64 12.96
C GLU A 12 -0.90 -20.25 12.50
N LEU A 13 -1.95 -19.67 13.07
CA LEU A 13 -2.36 -18.30 12.82
C LEU A 13 -1.27 -17.30 13.27
N ASP A 14 -0.70 -17.49 14.45
CA ASP A 14 0.39 -16.65 14.96
C ASP A 14 1.63 -16.72 14.04
N LEU A 15 1.99 -17.92 13.58
CA LEU A 15 3.09 -18.10 12.64
C LEU A 15 2.83 -17.40 11.29
N VAL A 16 1.60 -17.50 10.77
CA VAL A 16 1.20 -16.80 9.54
C VAL A 16 1.25 -15.29 9.75
N LEU A 17 0.73 -14.79 10.87
CA LEU A 17 0.77 -13.36 11.19
C LEU A 17 2.22 -12.85 11.36
N GLU A 18 3.09 -13.61 12.02
CA GLU A 18 4.51 -13.25 12.12
C GLU A 18 5.19 -13.19 10.75
N ARG A 19 4.92 -14.16 9.87
CA ARG A 19 5.46 -14.15 8.49
C ARG A 19 4.92 -12.99 7.68
N CYS A 20 3.63 -12.67 7.79
CA CYS A 20 3.02 -11.50 7.15
C CYS A 20 3.63 -10.20 7.69
N HIS A 21 3.84 -10.10 9.00
CA HIS A 21 4.48 -8.94 9.62
C HIS A 21 5.96 -8.83 9.26
N ALA A 22 6.67 -9.94 9.11
CA ALA A 22 8.07 -9.95 8.65
C ALA A 22 8.14 -9.49 7.19
N ALA A 23 7.33 -10.06 6.31
CA ALA A 23 7.23 -9.63 4.91
C ALA A 23 6.84 -8.14 4.79
N ALA A 24 5.88 -7.67 5.58
CA ALA A 24 5.50 -6.25 5.61
C ALA A 24 6.61 -5.33 6.14
N ARG A 25 7.54 -5.83 6.95
CA ARG A 25 8.73 -5.08 7.42
C ARG A 25 9.85 -5.09 6.39
N GLU A 26 10.01 -6.17 5.65
CA GLU A 26 10.99 -6.29 4.55
C GLU A 26 10.59 -5.52 3.30
N THR A 27 9.31 -5.24 3.12
CA THR A 27 8.78 -4.30 2.12
C THR A 27 8.89 -2.84 2.59
N ALA A 28 9.97 -2.45 3.24
CA ALA A 28 10.44 -1.08 3.10
C ALA A 28 10.57 -0.85 1.59
N VAL A 29 9.85 0.14 1.05
CA VAL A 29 9.86 0.43 -0.40
C VAL A 29 11.31 0.39 -0.87
N PRO A 30 11.71 -0.57 -1.69
CA PRO A 30 13.10 -0.67 -2.09
C PRO A 30 13.49 0.63 -2.77
N GLY A 31 14.55 1.28 -2.28
CA GLY A 31 15.23 2.29 -3.08
C GLY A 31 15.66 1.66 -4.41
N SER A 32 15.97 2.48 -5.40
CA SER A 32 16.33 2.03 -6.74
C SER A 32 17.42 0.94 -6.77
N ASP A 33 18.27 0.91 -5.76
CA ASP A 33 19.41 0.00 -5.64
C ASP A 33 19.05 -1.41 -5.12
N ALA A 34 17.81 -1.62 -4.66
CA ALA A 34 17.32 -2.87 -4.08
C ALA A 34 16.15 -3.49 -4.88
N LEU A 35 15.91 -3.01 -6.11
CA LEU A 35 14.84 -3.55 -6.94
C LEU A 35 15.23 -4.93 -7.49
N PRO A 36 14.27 -5.87 -7.58
CA PRO A 36 14.48 -7.13 -8.28
C PRO A 36 14.84 -6.90 -9.76
N ASP A 37 15.55 -7.87 -10.36
CA ASP A 37 15.90 -7.84 -11.77
C ASP A 37 14.65 -7.64 -12.65
N GLY A 38 14.74 -6.72 -13.59
CA GLY A 38 13.67 -6.40 -14.54
C GLY A 38 12.76 -5.23 -14.12
N PHE A 39 12.94 -4.66 -12.93
CA PHE A 39 12.20 -3.48 -12.49
C PHE A 39 13.07 -2.23 -12.48
N THR A 40 12.50 -1.11 -12.91
CA THR A 40 13.17 0.20 -12.96
C THR A 40 12.68 1.18 -11.90
N GLY A 41 11.64 0.80 -11.15
CA GLY A 41 11.05 1.63 -10.10
C GLY A 41 9.93 0.88 -9.37
N THR A 42 9.29 1.55 -8.43
CA THR A 42 8.17 1.03 -7.67
C THR A 42 6.92 1.86 -7.90
N LEU A 43 5.77 1.20 -8.02
CA LEU A 43 4.47 1.85 -8.10
C LEU A 43 3.61 1.45 -6.90
N GLY A 44 3.37 2.40 -6.00
CA GLY A 44 2.43 2.19 -4.91
C GLY A 44 1.00 2.17 -5.40
N HIS A 45 0.20 1.26 -4.88
CA HIS A 45 -1.24 1.27 -5.17
C HIS A 45 -2.07 1.10 -3.90
N PHE A 46 -3.26 1.66 -3.91
CA PHE A 46 -4.22 1.46 -2.83
C PHE A 46 -4.76 0.02 -2.90
N PRO A 47 -5.01 -0.65 -1.76
CA PRO A 47 -5.13 -2.11 -1.66
C PRO A 47 -6.36 -2.74 -2.30
N VAL A 48 -7.02 -2.06 -3.25
CA VAL A 48 -8.26 -2.57 -3.84
C VAL A 48 -8.27 -2.36 -5.34
N TYR A 49 -8.56 -3.41 -6.08
CA TYR A 49 -8.84 -3.40 -7.52
C TYR A 49 -7.76 -2.74 -8.39
N PHE A 50 -6.50 -2.96 -8.07
CA PHE A 50 -5.42 -2.54 -8.96
C PHE A 50 -4.92 -3.73 -9.79
N PRO A 51 -4.93 -3.66 -11.13
CA PRO A 51 -4.35 -4.68 -12.00
C PRO A 51 -2.82 -4.54 -11.99
N GLU A 52 -2.15 -5.31 -11.16
CA GLU A 52 -0.69 -5.27 -10.98
C GLU A 52 0.07 -5.57 -12.28
N GLU A 53 -0.56 -6.29 -13.21
CA GLU A 53 -0.03 -6.61 -14.53
C GLU A 53 0.34 -5.36 -15.34
N ILE A 54 -0.37 -4.25 -15.14
CA ILE A 54 -0.08 -2.98 -15.80
C ILE A 54 1.24 -2.41 -15.29
N ALA A 55 1.48 -2.47 -13.97
CA ALA A 55 2.75 -2.04 -13.40
C ALA A 55 3.91 -2.93 -13.87
N HIS A 56 3.72 -4.24 -13.86
CA HIS A 56 4.70 -5.21 -14.37
C HIS A 56 5.05 -4.95 -15.85
N ALA A 57 4.06 -4.73 -16.70
CA ALA A 57 4.26 -4.43 -18.10
C ALA A 57 5.04 -3.11 -18.33
N ALA A 58 4.93 -2.17 -17.38
CA ALA A 58 5.68 -0.92 -17.38
C ALA A 58 7.09 -1.05 -16.73
N GLY A 59 7.50 -2.24 -16.30
CA GLY A 59 8.77 -2.44 -15.59
C GLY A 59 8.78 -1.83 -14.18
N LEU A 60 7.60 -1.65 -13.57
CA LEU A 60 7.45 -1.13 -12.21
C LEU A 60 7.01 -2.23 -11.26
N LEU A 61 7.69 -2.34 -10.11
CA LEU A 61 7.30 -3.24 -9.05
C LEU A 61 6.04 -2.71 -8.34
N PRO A 62 4.89 -3.41 -8.39
CA PRO A 62 3.71 -2.98 -7.68
C PRO A 62 3.88 -3.19 -6.16
N VAL A 63 3.53 -2.18 -5.39
CA VAL A 63 3.60 -2.20 -3.92
C VAL A 63 2.24 -1.85 -3.35
N ASN A 64 1.63 -2.80 -2.66
CA ASN A 64 0.34 -2.60 -2.03
C ASN A 64 0.48 -1.78 -0.74
N LEU A 65 -0.06 -0.58 -0.71
CA LEU A 65 0.04 0.34 0.43
C LEU A 65 -1.14 0.14 1.40
N LEU A 66 -0.95 -0.74 2.36
CA LEU A 66 -1.91 -1.01 3.45
C LEU A 66 -1.84 0.01 4.60
N GLY A 67 -0.96 1.00 4.49
CA GLY A 67 -0.66 1.92 5.58
C GLY A 67 0.22 1.30 6.67
N GLY A 68 0.50 2.07 7.71
CA GLY A 68 1.39 1.66 8.82
C GLY A 68 0.65 1.16 10.07
N GLY A 69 -0.67 1.06 10.03
CA GLY A 69 -1.48 0.67 11.17
C GLY A 69 -1.30 1.61 12.37
N ASN A 70 -1.40 1.07 13.59
CA ASN A 70 -1.27 1.83 14.84
C ASN A 70 0.18 2.16 15.24
N ARG A 71 1.15 1.84 14.37
CA ARG A 71 2.58 2.06 14.64
C ARG A 71 3.08 3.43 14.19
N LEU A 72 2.24 4.18 13.47
CA LEU A 72 2.57 5.50 12.97
C LEU A 72 1.95 6.58 13.84
N GLU A 73 2.77 7.55 14.24
CA GLU A 73 2.28 8.81 14.76
C GLU A 73 1.70 9.63 13.59
N MET A 74 0.42 10.00 13.70
CA MET A 74 -0.31 10.75 12.67
C MET A 74 -0.06 12.25 12.81
N LYS A 75 1.04 12.73 12.25
CA LYS A 75 1.44 14.13 12.33
C LYS A 75 1.03 14.92 11.10
N TYR A 76 1.39 14.42 9.93
CA TYR A 76 1.18 15.11 8.66
C TYR A 76 -0.18 14.83 8.06
N ALA A 77 -0.68 13.62 8.22
CA ALA A 77 -1.99 13.23 7.71
C ALA A 77 -3.11 13.98 8.44
N ASP A 78 -3.02 14.15 9.75
CA ASP A 78 -4.03 14.86 10.55
C ASP A 78 -4.16 16.34 10.21
N ALA A 79 -3.11 16.95 9.69
CA ALA A 79 -3.16 18.32 9.18
C ALA A 79 -3.86 18.45 7.82
N ARG A 80 -4.14 17.34 7.12
CA ARG A 80 -4.65 17.32 5.74
C ARG A 80 -5.94 16.53 5.56
N MET A 81 -6.28 15.70 6.51
CA MET A 81 -7.43 14.80 6.48
C MET A 81 -8.21 14.88 7.79
N GLY A 82 -9.52 14.87 7.69
CA GLY A 82 -10.37 14.82 8.89
C GLY A 82 -10.22 13.49 9.65
N SER A 83 -10.44 13.53 10.95
CA SER A 83 -10.34 12.37 11.84
C SER A 83 -11.33 11.24 11.52
N PHE A 84 -12.38 11.55 10.75
CA PHE A 84 -13.38 10.58 10.28
C PHE A 84 -12.90 9.72 9.09
N VAL A 85 -11.76 10.08 8.45
CA VAL A 85 -11.18 9.30 7.37
C VAL A 85 -10.58 8.01 7.93
N CYS A 86 -10.77 6.90 7.22
CA CYS A 86 -10.31 5.59 7.65
C CYS A 86 -8.80 5.55 7.90
N SER A 87 -8.37 4.68 8.80
CA SER A 87 -6.98 4.56 9.24
C SER A 87 -6.02 4.21 8.10
N ILE A 88 -6.46 3.42 7.11
CA ILE A 88 -5.64 3.05 5.95
C ILE A 88 -5.28 4.29 5.12
N CYS A 89 -6.27 5.11 4.75
CA CYS A 89 -6.02 6.33 3.99
C CYS A 89 -5.12 7.30 4.75
N ARG A 90 -5.37 7.49 6.05
CA ARG A 90 -4.58 8.39 6.90
C ARG A 90 -3.15 7.90 7.03
N SER A 91 -2.94 6.62 7.36
CA SER A 91 -1.59 6.06 7.54
C SER A 91 -0.81 5.95 6.23
N THR A 92 -1.47 5.68 5.10
CA THR A 92 -0.82 5.73 3.78
C THR A 92 -0.36 7.16 3.46
N THR A 93 -1.20 8.16 3.74
CA THR A 93 -0.83 9.58 3.58
C THR A 93 0.34 9.95 4.49
N GLU A 94 0.33 9.51 5.74
CA GLU A 94 1.43 9.74 6.68
C GLU A 94 2.75 9.18 6.17
N LEU A 95 2.77 7.94 5.67
CA LEU A 95 3.96 7.30 5.07
C LEU A 95 4.51 8.09 3.87
N GLY A 96 3.62 8.62 3.03
CA GLY A 96 4.04 9.47 1.92
C GLY A 96 4.68 10.76 2.39
N LEU A 97 4.05 11.42 3.37
CA LEU A 97 4.46 12.76 3.81
C LEU A 97 5.64 12.77 4.77
N ASN A 98 5.87 11.69 5.51
CA ASN A 98 7.04 11.58 6.40
C ASN A 98 8.33 11.15 5.69
N GLY A 99 8.27 10.92 4.38
CA GLY A 99 9.42 10.57 3.55
C GLY A 99 9.68 9.07 3.41
N ALA A 100 8.92 8.21 4.08
CA ALA A 100 9.12 6.76 4.00
C ALA A 100 8.90 6.19 2.58
N LEU A 101 8.18 6.90 1.73
CA LEU A 101 7.84 6.49 0.36
C LEU A 101 8.48 7.40 -0.71
N GLN A 102 9.56 8.13 -0.38
CA GLN A 102 10.23 9.02 -1.33
C GLN A 102 10.84 8.31 -2.55
N GLY A 103 11.23 7.03 -2.39
CA GLY A 103 11.82 6.23 -3.47
C GLY A 103 10.82 5.70 -4.49
N MET A 104 9.52 5.93 -4.30
CA MET A 104 8.50 5.45 -5.22
C MET A 104 8.42 6.30 -6.49
N THR A 105 8.21 5.65 -7.64
CA THR A 105 7.93 6.31 -8.92
C THR A 105 6.56 6.99 -8.91
N GLY A 106 5.59 6.41 -8.21
CA GLY A 106 4.26 6.97 -8.15
C GLY A 106 3.29 6.19 -7.27
N PHE A 107 2.07 6.70 -7.22
CA PHE A 107 0.97 6.15 -6.45
C PHE A 107 -0.33 6.15 -7.25
N VAL A 108 -1.03 5.03 -7.25
CA VAL A 108 -2.30 4.86 -7.95
C VAL A 108 -3.39 4.48 -6.96
N THR A 109 -4.53 5.15 -7.06
CA THR A 109 -5.72 4.81 -6.29
C THR A 109 -6.85 4.34 -7.20
N HIS A 110 -7.81 3.61 -6.63
CA HIS A 110 -9.09 3.31 -7.23
C HIS A 110 -10.20 4.01 -6.43
N PRO A 111 -11.22 4.61 -7.06
CA PRO A 111 -12.26 5.38 -6.37
C PRO A 111 -13.31 4.48 -5.70
N ILE A 112 -12.87 3.59 -4.79
CA ILE A 112 -13.75 2.69 -4.04
C ILE A 112 -14.59 3.42 -2.99
N CYS A 113 -14.09 4.55 -2.48
CA CYS A 113 -14.79 5.44 -1.57
C CYS A 113 -14.28 6.87 -1.76
N ASP A 114 -14.98 7.85 -1.19
CA ASP A 114 -14.60 9.26 -1.32
C ASP A 114 -13.19 9.54 -0.77
N ALA A 115 -12.81 8.93 0.33
CA ALA A 115 -11.47 9.10 0.89
C ALA A 115 -10.38 8.60 -0.07
N ALA A 116 -10.52 7.40 -0.63
CA ALA A 116 -9.59 6.84 -1.61
C ALA A 116 -9.55 7.66 -2.90
N LYS A 117 -10.71 8.17 -3.36
CA LYS A 117 -10.80 9.03 -4.53
C LYS A 117 -9.99 10.32 -4.37
N HIS A 118 -10.01 10.92 -3.19
CA HIS A 118 -9.29 12.17 -2.94
C HIS A 118 -7.79 11.96 -2.63
N LEU A 119 -7.38 10.74 -2.33
CA LEU A 119 -6.02 10.42 -1.92
C LEU A 119 -4.99 10.76 -3.00
N ALA A 120 -5.27 10.48 -4.28
CA ALA A 120 -4.37 10.84 -5.39
C ALA A 120 -4.18 12.38 -5.50
N GLY A 121 -5.23 13.15 -5.27
CA GLY A 121 -5.14 14.62 -5.27
C GLY A 121 -4.31 15.17 -4.11
N ILE A 122 -4.41 14.56 -2.93
CA ILE A 122 -3.57 14.90 -1.78
C ILE A 122 -2.11 14.54 -2.08
N TRP A 123 -1.88 13.38 -2.67
CA TRP A 123 -0.56 12.91 -3.06
C TRP A 123 0.11 13.84 -4.07
N ALA A 124 -0.56 14.12 -5.19
CA ALA A 124 -0.06 15.00 -6.24
C ALA A 124 0.32 16.41 -5.72
N ARG A 125 -0.44 16.92 -4.75
CA ARG A 125 -0.18 18.26 -4.18
C ARG A 125 1.05 18.28 -3.26
N ASN A 126 1.31 17.19 -2.56
CA ASN A 126 2.34 17.14 -1.53
C ASN A 126 3.63 16.45 -1.99
N LEU A 127 3.55 15.62 -3.03
CA LEU A 127 4.65 14.83 -3.60
C LEU A 127 4.67 15.05 -5.13
N PRO A 128 5.01 16.26 -5.60
CA PRO A 128 4.88 16.63 -7.02
C PRO A 128 5.84 15.85 -7.92
N ASP A 129 6.91 15.30 -7.38
CA ASP A 129 7.90 14.53 -8.14
C ASP A 129 7.48 13.07 -8.37
N GLN A 130 6.38 12.64 -7.76
CA GLN A 130 5.82 11.31 -7.93
C GLN A 130 4.55 11.36 -8.79
N LEU A 131 4.38 10.36 -9.65
CA LEU A 131 3.12 10.17 -10.35
C LEU A 131 1.99 9.93 -9.33
N ALA A 132 0.89 10.64 -9.45
CA ALA A 132 -0.32 10.40 -8.66
C ALA A 132 -1.53 10.31 -9.57
N GLN A 133 -2.18 9.15 -9.61
CA GLN A 133 -3.26 8.89 -10.56
C GLN A 133 -4.42 8.12 -9.91
N ILE A 134 -5.63 8.42 -10.40
CA ILE A 134 -6.82 7.63 -10.12
C ILE A 134 -7.06 6.69 -11.30
N LEU A 135 -7.13 5.39 -11.03
CA LEU A 135 -7.49 4.38 -12.02
C LEU A 135 -8.98 4.08 -11.92
N TYR A 136 -9.72 4.44 -12.94
CA TYR A 136 -11.13 4.09 -13.08
C TYR A 136 -11.22 2.76 -13.83
N LEU A 137 -11.63 1.71 -13.13
CA LEU A 137 -11.94 0.44 -13.79
C LEU A 137 -13.34 0.50 -14.41
N PRO A 138 -13.56 -0.19 -15.55
CA PRO A 138 -14.88 -0.27 -16.16
C PRO A 138 -15.88 -0.84 -15.15
N PRO A 139 -17.06 -0.25 -14.98
CA PRO A 139 -18.10 -0.87 -14.19
C PRO A 139 -18.51 -2.19 -14.87
N ASN A 140 -18.78 -3.22 -14.06
CA ASN A 140 -19.37 -4.45 -14.57
C ASN A 140 -20.71 -4.10 -15.24
N VAL A 141 -20.72 -4.12 -16.56
CA VAL A 141 -21.96 -4.04 -17.33
C VAL A 141 -22.43 -5.47 -17.49
N GLN A 142 -23.42 -5.87 -16.70
CA GLN A 142 -24.19 -7.10 -16.97
C GLN A 142 -25.13 -6.89 -18.16
#